data_16b284c11f996d306462b3ac1c30d380
#
_entry.id   16b284c11f996d306462b3ac1c30d380
#
_cell.length_a   1.000
_cell.length_b   1.000
_cell.length_c   1.000
_cell.angle_alpha   90.00
_cell.angle_beta   90.00
_cell.angle_gamma   90.00
#
_symmetry.space_group_name_H-M   'P 1'
#
loop_
_entity.id
_entity.type
_entity.pdbx_description
1 polymer ?
#
loop_
_entity_poly.entity_id
_entity_poly.type
_entity_poly.pdbx_seq_one_letter_code
_entity_poly.pdbx_strand_id
1 'polypeptide(L)'
;MRPMIKVLYIAMALALSCVVPAHSMSMQELQNTSRFEMLHGFGESGNGDGTYIDKDSIKASNGPNGTKQIAVTQYVLMPAGDTIQEKNVLYTFDTKQSFGNLIKRLESHQLGSYKELWLFKQKYSGVTSSVVDFKEYHIDGNRYDTQSEARDRRMATAPVDFGFAGYLLANRLYERMYGVQFDDVVGK
;
A
#
# COMPACT_ATOMS: atom_id res chain seq x y z
N MET A 1 -24.94 5.32 42.08
CA MET A 1 -24.36 4.24 41.27
C MET A 1 -24.51 4.63 39.81
N ARG A 2 -23.42 5.00 39.13
CA ARG A 2 -23.41 5.34 37.71
C ARG A 2 -23.05 4.09 36.91
N PRO A 3 -23.80 3.68 35.89
CA PRO A 3 -23.40 2.58 35.05
C PRO A 3 -22.24 3.02 34.15
N MET A 4 -21.10 2.32 34.25
CA MET A 4 -20.00 2.43 33.35
C MET A 4 -20.46 1.90 31.96
N ILE A 5 -20.63 2.81 31.01
CA ILE A 5 -20.79 2.46 29.64
C ILE A 5 -19.42 1.97 29.15
N LYS A 6 -19.28 0.65 29.03
CA LYS A 6 -18.16 0.03 28.34
C LYS A 6 -18.31 0.37 26.86
N VAL A 7 -17.55 1.34 26.40
CA VAL A 7 -17.37 1.60 24.96
C VAL A 7 -16.61 0.42 24.42
N LEU A 8 -17.34 -0.50 23.84
CA LEU A 8 -16.81 -1.61 23.08
C LEU A 8 -16.27 -1.01 21.76
N TYR A 9 -14.98 -0.72 21.70
CA TYR A 9 -14.30 -0.50 20.45
C TYR A 9 -14.34 -1.81 19.68
N ILE A 10 -15.37 -1.97 18.88
CA ILE A 10 -15.35 -2.94 17.80
C ILE A 10 -14.35 -2.38 16.81
N ALA A 11 -13.07 -2.75 16.99
CA ALA A 11 -12.13 -2.79 15.90
C ALA A 11 -12.77 -3.74 14.90
N MET A 12 -13.45 -3.19 13.91
CA MET A 12 -13.92 -3.91 12.76
C MET A 12 -12.67 -4.25 11.93
N ALA A 13 -11.86 -5.17 12.50
CA ALA A 13 -10.99 -5.98 11.70
C ALA A 13 -11.94 -6.61 10.69
N LEU A 14 -11.90 -6.13 9.45
CA LEU A 14 -12.41 -6.85 8.31
C LEU A 14 -11.63 -8.16 8.28
N ALA A 15 -12.06 -9.10 9.12
CA ALA A 15 -11.77 -10.49 8.96
C ALA A 15 -12.45 -10.89 7.63
N LEU A 16 -11.78 -10.59 6.54
CA LEU A 16 -11.97 -11.27 5.28
C LEU A 16 -11.51 -12.71 5.49
N SER A 17 -12.31 -13.49 6.23
CA SER A 17 -12.33 -14.91 6.11
C SER A 17 -13.05 -15.28 4.81
N CYS A 18 -12.54 -14.79 3.67
CA CYS A 18 -12.57 -15.62 2.50
C CYS A 18 -11.69 -16.81 2.87
N VAL A 19 -12.30 -17.94 3.15
CA VAL A 19 -11.63 -19.23 3.00
C VAL A 19 -11.36 -19.35 1.51
N VAL A 20 -10.39 -18.60 1.04
CA VAL A 20 -9.73 -18.87 -0.23
C VAL A 20 -9.02 -20.19 0.05
N PRO A 21 -9.30 -21.28 -0.71
CA PRO A 21 -8.47 -22.47 -0.64
C PRO A 21 -7.03 -21.97 -0.66
N ALA A 22 -6.14 -22.64 0.06
CA ALA A 22 -4.73 -22.28 0.11
C ALA A 22 -4.17 -22.35 -1.32
N HIS A 23 -4.42 -21.29 -2.10
CA HIS A 23 -3.86 -21.17 -3.44
C HIS A 23 -2.38 -20.90 -3.25
N SER A 24 -1.60 -21.88 -3.64
CA SER A 24 -0.20 -21.68 -3.96
C SER A 24 -0.14 -20.62 -5.05
N MET A 25 0.69 -19.59 -4.87
CA MET A 25 0.93 -18.57 -5.89
C MET A 25 2.16 -18.96 -6.69
N SER A 26 1.96 -19.32 -7.95
CA SER A 26 3.05 -19.67 -8.87
C SER A 26 3.40 -18.52 -9.81
N MET A 27 4.61 -18.59 -10.39
CA MET A 27 5.02 -17.65 -11.43
C MET A 27 4.07 -17.67 -12.64
N GLN A 28 3.53 -18.83 -12.99
CA GLN A 28 2.58 -18.97 -14.11
C GLN A 28 1.28 -18.23 -13.83
N GLU A 29 0.79 -18.24 -12.57
CA GLU A 29 -0.42 -17.52 -12.19
C GLU A 29 -0.23 -16.01 -12.27
N LEU A 30 0.93 -15.49 -11.88
CA LEU A 30 1.26 -14.05 -12.00
C LEU A 30 1.25 -13.55 -13.45
N GLN A 31 1.40 -14.44 -14.44
CA GLN A 31 1.30 -14.09 -15.85
C GLN A 31 -0.14 -13.88 -16.33
N ASN A 32 -1.14 -14.18 -15.51
CA ASN A 32 -2.54 -13.90 -15.83
C ASN A 32 -2.81 -12.38 -15.76
N THR A 33 -2.65 -11.69 -16.88
CA THR A 33 -2.81 -10.24 -17.00
C THR A 33 -4.26 -9.76 -16.80
N SER A 34 -5.25 -10.66 -16.83
CA SER A 34 -6.64 -10.28 -16.51
C SER A 34 -6.77 -9.93 -15.04
N ARG A 35 -6.07 -10.63 -14.15
CA ARG A 35 -6.09 -10.45 -12.70
C ARG A 35 -4.90 -9.66 -12.19
N PHE A 36 -3.69 -9.97 -12.67
CA PHE A 36 -2.46 -9.36 -12.18
C PHE A 36 -1.96 -8.26 -13.12
N GLU A 37 -1.46 -7.19 -12.54
CA GLU A 37 -0.83 -6.09 -13.26
C GLU A 37 0.62 -5.99 -12.82
N MET A 38 1.55 -6.14 -13.76
CA MET A 38 2.97 -5.92 -13.51
C MET A 38 3.24 -4.42 -13.43
N LEU A 39 3.93 -4.02 -12.38
CA LEU A 39 4.32 -2.64 -12.15
C LEU A 39 5.70 -2.39 -12.76
N HIS A 40 5.73 -1.88 -13.98
CA HIS A 40 6.98 -1.54 -14.65
C HIS A 40 7.77 -0.47 -13.87
N GLY A 41 9.08 -0.67 -13.74
CA GLY A 41 9.97 0.21 -12.99
C GLY A 41 9.99 -0.04 -11.47
N PHE A 42 9.32 -1.10 -10.99
CA PHE A 42 9.30 -1.49 -9.58
C PHE A 42 10.04 -2.80 -9.35
N GLY A 43 11.32 -2.71 -9.03
CA GLY A 43 12.13 -3.87 -8.71
C GLY A 43 12.45 -4.77 -9.93
N GLU A 44 12.27 -4.27 -11.14
CA GLU A 44 12.70 -4.97 -12.34
C GLU A 44 14.23 -5.04 -12.34
N SER A 45 14.76 -6.25 -12.30
CA SER A 45 16.16 -6.51 -12.61
C SER A 45 16.23 -7.29 -13.92
N GLY A 46 17.40 -7.27 -14.57
CA GLY A 46 17.63 -8.08 -15.77
C GLY A 46 17.49 -9.60 -15.56
N ASN A 47 17.20 -10.04 -14.33
CA ASN A 47 17.01 -11.43 -13.93
C ASN A 47 15.53 -11.87 -13.91
N GLY A 48 14.61 -11.05 -14.43
CA GLY A 48 13.18 -11.36 -14.46
C GLY A 48 12.42 -11.04 -13.16
N ASP A 49 13.04 -10.31 -12.23
CA ASP A 49 12.36 -9.80 -11.03
C ASP A 49 11.22 -8.86 -11.45
N GLY A 50 10.15 -8.84 -10.67
CA GLY A 50 9.02 -7.97 -10.95
C GLY A 50 8.10 -7.82 -9.75
N THR A 51 7.40 -6.68 -9.71
CA THR A 51 6.34 -6.44 -8.74
C THR A 51 4.99 -6.46 -9.45
N TYR A 52 4.05 -7.19 -8.88
CA TYR A 52 2.70 -7.33 -9.40
C TYR A 52 1.68 -6.90 -8.35
N ILE A 53 0.53 -6.40 -8.80
CA ILE A 53 -0.64 -6.18 -7.96
C ILE A 53 -1.79 -7.08 -8.40
N ASP A 54 -2.52 -7.62 -7.43
CA ASP A 54 -3.79 -8.30 -7.68
C ASP A 54 -4.89 -7.24 -7.80
N LYS A 55 -5.39 -7.02 -9.03
CA LYS A 55 -6.41 -6.00 -9.32
C LYS A 55 -7.72 -6.24 -8.58
N ASP A 56 -8.05 -7.50 -8.31
CA ASP A 56 -9.29 -7.89 -7.65
C ASP A 56 -9.21 -7.70 -6.12
N SER A 57 -8.00 -7.57 -5.58
CA SER A 57 -7.75 -7.36 -4.16
C SER A 57 -7.91 -5.89 -3.72
N ILE A 58 -7.94 -4.94 -4.67
CA ILE A 58 -7.90 -3.51 -4.35
C ILE A 58 -9.23 -3.09 -3.71
N LYS A 59 -9.15 -2.56 -2.48
CA LYS A 59 -10.31 -2.11 -1.71
C LYS A 59 -10.03 -0.77 -1.04
N ALA A 60 -10.95 0.18 -1.22
CA ALA A 60 -10.87 1.48 -0.57
C ALA A 60 -11.77 1.54 0.67
N SER A 61 -11.33 2.29 1.67
CA SER A 61 -12.08 2.58 2.88
C SER A 61 -11.73 3.96 3.44
N ASN A 62 -12.53 4.42 4.38
CA ASN A 62 -12.17 5.60 5.17
C ASN A 62 -11.36 5.15 6.39
N GLY A 63 -10.24 5.82 6.61
CA GLY A 63 -9.41 5.61 7.78
C GLY A 63 -9.75 6.57 8.93
N PRO A 64 -9.03 6.46 10.05
CA PRO A 64 -9.20 7.37 11.18
C PRO A 64 -8.82 8.80 10.80
N ASN A 65 -9.36 9.78 11.55
CA ASN A 65 -9.06 11.21 11.40
C ASN A 65 -9.28 11.79 9.97
N GLY A 66 -10.18 11.16 9.19
CA GLY A 66 -10.50 11.62 7.84
C GLY A 66 -9.48 11.21 6.78
N THR A 67 -8.57 10.29 7.09
CA THR A 67 -7.67 9.69 6.11
C THR A 67 -8.44 8.76 5.15
N LYS A 68 -7.85 8.48 4.00
CA LYS A 68 -8.31 7.46 3.06
C LYS A 68 -7.40 6.25 3.15
N GLN A 69 -7.96 5.06 2.98
CA GLN A 69 -7.18 3.82 3.01
C GLN A 69 -7.44 2.99 1.77
N ILE A 70 -6.39 2.34 1.27
CA ILE A 70 -6.49 1.38 0.17
C ILE A 70 -5.70 0.14 0.56
N ALA A 71 -6.39 -0.99 0.63
CA ALA A 71 -5.78 -2.30 0.77
C ALA A 71 -5.51 -2.90 -0.61
N VAL A 72 -4.38 -3.58 -0.77
CA VAL A 72 -3.99 -4.26 -2.00
C VAL A 72 -3.07 -5.43 -1.70
N THR A 73 -3.20 -6.53 -2.44
CA THR A 73 -2.25 -7.63 -2.42
C THR A 73 -1.18 -7.39 -3.49
N GLN A 74 0.07 -7.39 -3.07
CA GLN A 74 1.25 -7.22 -3.92
C GLN A 74 2.05 -8.52 -3.92
N TYR A 75 2.64 -8.83 -5.07
CA TYR A 75 3.54 -9.95 -5.24
C TYR A 75 4.88 -9.43 -5.75
N VAL A 76 5.97 -9.86 -5.10
CA VAL A 76 7.33 -9.61 -5.57
C VAL A 76 7.91 -10.92 -6.04
N LEU A 77 8.11 -11.02 -7.36
CA LEU A 77 8.72 -12.17 -8.01
C LEU A 77 10.24 -11.99 -8.05
N MET A 78 10.98 -12.95 -7.57
CA MET A 78 12.44 -13.02 -7.56
C MET A 78 12.90 -14.39 -8.06
N PRO A 79 12.93 -14.63 -9.40
CA PRO A 79 13.23 -15.96 -9.96
C PRO A 79 14.60 -16.50 -9.57
N ALA A 80 15.62 -15.65 -9.52
CA ALA A 80 16.96 -16.05 -9.12
C ALA A 80 17.05 -16.58 -7.68
N GLY A 81 16.11 -16.16 -6.82
CA GLY A 81 15.96 -16.63 -5.44
C GLY A 81 14.88 -17.70 -5.26
N ASP A 82 14.31 -18.21 -6.34
CA ASP A 82 13.18 -19.15 -6.31
C ASP A 82 12.04 -18.68 -5.40
N THR A 83 11.72 -17.36 -5.42
CA THR A 83 10.83 -16.78 -4.41
C THR A 83 9.76 -15.90 -5.02
N ILE A 84 8.54 -16.07 -4.52
CA ILE A 84 7.43 -15.13 -4.68
C ILE A 84 7.01 -14.67 -3.28
N GLN A 85 7.06 -13.37 -3.03
CA GLN A 85 6.56 -12.76 -1.79
C GLN A 85 5.16 -12.19 -2.01
N GLU A 86 4.18 -12.68 -1.27
CA GLU A 86 2.85 -12.10 -1.18
C GLU A 86 2.77 -11.15 0.02
N LYS A 87 2.35 -9.92 -0.22
CA LYS A 87 2.21 -8.88 0.81
C LYS A 87 0.82 -8.28 0.73
N ASN A 88 0.06 -8.38 1.81
CA ASN A 88 -1.15 -7.59 1.95
C ASN A 88 -0.78 -6.23 2.52
N VAL A 89 -0.91 -5.18 1.71
CA VAL A 89 -0.45 -3.82 2.05
C VAL A 89 -1.65 -2.91 2.22
N LEU A 90 -1.65 -2.18 3.31
CA LEU A 90 -2.60 -1.10 3.58
C LEU A 90 -1.90 0.24 3.39
N TYR A 91 -2.26 0.97 2.37
CA TYR A 91 -1.86 2.37 2.18
C TYR A 91 -2.84 3.29 2.91
N THR A 92 -2.30 4.25 3.66
CA THR A 92 -3.10 5.29 4.34
C THR A 92 -2.67 6.66 3.81
N PHE A 93 -3.65 7.45 3.37
CA PHE A 93 -3.47 8.76 2.74
C PHE A 93 -4.03 9.85 3.64
N ASP A 94 -3.19 10.77 4.08
CA ASP A 94 -3.61 12.03 4.68
C ASP A 94 -3.78 13.07 3.58
N THR A 95 -5.02 13.28 3.17
CA THR A 95 -5.33 14.21 2.09
C THR A 95 -4.91 15.66 2.36
N LYS A 96 -4.77 16.05 3.62
CA LYS A 96 -4.25 17.38 4.00
C LYS A 96 -2.79 17.59 3.58
N GLN A 97 -2.07 16.49 3.31
CA GLN A 97 -0.68 16.47 2.86
C GLN A 97 -0.54 16.21 1.36
N SER A 98 -1.65 16.15 0.60
CA SER A 98 -1.60 16.14 -0.86
C SER A 98 -0.87 17.37 -1.40
N PHE A 99 -0.26 17.24 -2.58
CA PHE A 99 0.46 18.36 -3.18
C PHE A 99 -0.48 19.53 -3.46
N GLY A 100 -1.72 19.26 -3.95
CA GLY A 100 -2.74 20.27 -4.19
C GLY A 100 -3.13 21.07 -2.94
N ASN A 101 -3.26 20.40 -1.78
CA ASN A 101 -3.54 21.10 -0.52
C ASN A 101 -2.33 21.89 -0.01
N LEU A 102 -1.11 21.41 -0.24
CA LEU A 102 0.10 22.15 0.11
C LEU A 102 0.27 23.40 -0.77
N ILE A 103 -0.08 23.34 -2.06
CA ILE A 103 -0.11 24.52 -2.96
C ILE A 103 -1.11 25.56 -2.44
N LYS A 104 -2.32 25.16 -2.08
CA LYS A 104 -3.29 26.09 -1.46
C LYS A 104 -2.74 26.79 -0.21
N ARG A 105 -2.01 26.04 0.63
CA ARG A 105 -1.36 26.62 1.82
C ARG A 105 -0.26 27.60 1.45
N LEU A 106 0.46 27.37 0.37
CA LEU A 106 1.43 28.32 -0.17
C LEU A 106 0.74 29.60 -0.68
N GLU A 107 -0.33 29.45 -1.47
CA GLU A 107 -1.13 30.57 -1.99
C GLU A 107 -1.77 31.39 -0.88
N SER A 108 -2.17 30.75 0.22
CA SER A 108 -2.71 31.43 1.42
C SER A 108 -1.64 31.95 2.38
N HIS A 109 -0.36 31.96 1.99
CA HIS A 109 0.78 32.42 2.79
C HIS A 109 1.02 31.62 4.10
N GLN A 110 0.49 30.41 4.18
CA GLN A 110 0.76 29.50 5.29
C GLN A 110 2.06 28.69 5.10
N LEU A 111 2.63 28.72 3.90
CA LEU A 111 3.96 28.23 3.54
C LEU A 111 4.70 29.37 2.84
N GLY A 112 5.98 29.53 3.10
CA GLY A 112 6.74 30.69 2.63
C GLY A 112 7.18 30.60 1.17
N SER A 113 7.47 29.39 0.66
CA SER A 113 8.03 29.23 -0.69
C SER A 113 7.80 27.82 -1.26
N TYR A 114 7.94 27.67 -2.59
CA TYR A 114 7.94 26.37 -3.26
C TYR A 114 9.06 25.45 -2.74
N LYS A 115 10.23 26.01 -2.40
CA LYS A 115 11.33 25.23 -1.81
C LYS A 115 10.91 24.61 -0.47
N GLU A 116 10.25 25.37 0.38
CA GLU A 116 9.73 24.87 1.67
C GLU A 116 8.64 23.82 1.47
N LEU A 117 7.75 24.00 0.48
CA LEU A 117 6.74 23.02 0.11
C LEU A 117 7.40 21.70 -0.28
N TRP A 118 8.42 21.71 -1.14
CA TRP A 118 9.15 20.52 -1.56
C TRP A 118 9.85 19.82 -0.38
N LEU A 119 10.55 20.57 0.45
CA LEU A 119 11.21 20.03 1.65
C LEU A 119 10.19 19.42 2.62
N PHE A 120 9.04 20.06 2.76
CA PHE A 120 7.96 19.55 3.58
C PHE A 120 7.41 18.22 3.01
N LYS A 121 7.16 18.17 1.69
CA LYS A 121 6.65 16.97 1.03
C LYS A 121 7.65 15.81 1.09
N GLN A 122 8.96 16.08 0.95
CA GLN A 122 10.00 15.07 1.12
C GLN A 122 10.01 14.48 2.54
N LYS A 123 9.77 15.31 3.55
CA LYS A 123 9.72 14.87 4.95
C LYS A 123 8.39 14.19 5.30
N TYR A 124 7.30 14.65 4.72
CA TYR A 124 5.95 14.19 4.99
C TYR A 124 5.19 13.98 3.69
N SER A 125 5.35 12.83 3.09
CA SER A 125 4.69 12.51 1.82
C SER A 125 3.16 12.53 1.91
N GLY A 126 2.61 12.32 3.10
CA GLY A 126 1.17 12.17 3.33
C GLY A 126 0.69 10.74 3.10
N VAL A 127 1.61 9.83 2.80
CA VAL A 127 1.28 8.42 2.56
C VAL A 127 2.11 7.55 3.50
N THR A 128 1.44 6.59 4.15
CA THR A 128 2.09 5.51 4.89
C THR A 128 1.64 4.17 4.31
N SER A 129 2.49 3.16 4.41
CA SER A 129 2.16 1.78 4.07
C SER A 129 2.39 0.86 5.27
N SER A 130 1.49 -0.10 5.44
CA SER A 130 1.58 -1.14 6.46
C SER A 130 1.44 -2.50 5.79
N VAL A 131 2.42 -3.38 5.96
CA VAL A 131 2.27 -4.79 5.57
C VAL A 131 1.49 -5.48 6.68
N VAL A 132 0.26 -5.90 6.38
CA VAL A 132 -0.66 -6.48 7.36
C VAL A 132 -0.69 -8.01 7.33
N ASP A 133 -0.20 -8.60 6.24
CA ASP A 133 0.07 -10.04 6.13
C ASP A 133 1.19 -10.28 5.13
N PHE A 134 1.92 -11.37 5.32
CA PHE A 134 3.07 -11.72 4.51
C PHE A 134 3.19 -13.24 4.36
N LYS A 135 3.39 -13.69 3.11
CA LYS A 135 3.64 -15.09 2.79
C LYS A 135 4.75 -15.20 1.75
N GLU A 136 5.43 -16.33 1.73
CA GLU A 136 6.42 -16.65 0.71
C GLU A 136 6.10 -17.99 0.06
N TYR A 137 6.37 -18.06 -1.24
CA TYR A 137 6.20 -19.24 -2.06
C TYR A 137 7.46 -19.46 -2.90
N HIS A 138 7.72 -20.71 -3.25
CA HIS A 138 8.59 -21.06 -4.36
C HIS A 138 7.94 -20.63 -5.67
N ILE A 139 8.69 -20.46 -6.74
CA ILE A 139 8.14 -20.05 -8.06
C ILE A 139 7.19 -21.09 -8.65
N ASP A 140 7.29 -22.35 -8.23
CA ASP A 140 6.36 -23.43 -8.59
C ASP A 140 5.04 -23.40 -7.80
N GLY A 141 4.94 -22.53 -6.80
CA GLY A 141 3.76 -22.32 -5.98
C GLY A 141 3.79 -23.03 -4.62
N ASN A 142 4.76 -23.86 -4.33
CA ASN A 142 4.89 -24.46 -3.01
C ASN A 142 5.17 -23.38 -1.96
N ARG A 143 4.52 -23.45 -0.81
CA ARG A 143 4.72 -22.46 0.26
C ARG A 143 6.02 -22.68 1.00
N TYR A 144 6.79 -21.61 1.22
CA TYR A 144 7.90 -21.66 2.16
C TYR A 144 7.40 -21.84 3.59
N ASP A 145 8.12 -22.66 4.36
CA ASP A 145 7.90 -22.75 5.79
C ASP A 145 8.64 -21.57 6.48
N THR A 146 8.00 -20.38 6.40
CA THR A 146 8.60 -19.14 6.90
C THR A 146 8.59 -19.13 8.42
N GLN A 147 9.76 -18.99 9.02
CA GLN A 147 9.91 -18.80 10.46
C GLN A 147 9.23 -17.49 10.89
N SER A 148 8.50 -17.52 11.99
CA SER A 148 7.72 -16.40 12.55
C SER A 148 8.53 -15.10 12.69
N GLU A 149 9.80 -15.19 13.09
CA GLU A 149 10.68 -14.02 13.27
C GLU A 149 11.01 -13.27 11.96
N ALA A 150 11.08 -13.97 10.82
CA ALA A 150 11.27 -13.33 9.52
C ALA A 150 9.99 -12.63 9.06
N ARG A 151 8.82 -13.18 9.39
CA ARG A 151 7.52 -12.60 9.13
C ARG A 151 7.35 -11.29 9.91
N ASP A 152 7.60 -11.30 11.21
CA ASP A 152 7.38 -10.15 12.09
C ASP A 152 8.25 -8.95 11.69
N ARG A 153 9.48 -9.18 11.23
CA ARG A 153 10.35 -8.12 10.71
C ARG A 153 9.88 -7.49 9.41
N ARG A 154 9.06 -8.19 8.63
CA ARG A 154 8.52 -7.70 7.34
C ARG A 154 7.17 -7.02 7.50
N MET A 155 6.48 -7.26 8.62
CA MET A 155 5.23 -6.60 8.97
C MET A 155 5.53 -5.27 9.66
N ALA A 156 5.72 -4.23 8.86
CA ALA A 156 6.06 -2.91 9.35
C ALA A 156 5.13 -1.84 8.78
N THR A 157 4.92 -0.79 9.56
CA THR A 157 4.33 0.47 9.08
C THR A 157 5.44 1.47 8.86
N ALA A 158 5.51 2.05 7.68
CA ALA A 158 6.52 3.03 7.32
C ALA A 158 5.92 4.17 6.47
N PRO A 159 6.48 5.38 6.56
CA PRO A 159 6.22 6.42 5.58
C PRO A 159 6.60 5.91 4.18
N VAL A 160 5.83 6.32 3.18
CA VAL A 160 6.16 6.10 1.78
C VAL A 160 6.90 7.33 1.28
N ASP A 161 8.15 7.17 0.89
CA ASP A 161 9.01 8.29 0.50
C ASP A 161 8.49 8.95 -0.78
N PHE A 162 8.36 10.28 -0.73
CA PHE A 162 7.93 11.10 -1.87
C PHE A 162 8.89 10.99 -3.05
N GLY A 163 8.34 10.81 -4.25
CA GLY A 163 9.12 10.71 -5.49
C GLY A 163 9.72 9.33 -5.79
N PHE A 164 9.60 8.37 -4.88
CA PHE A 164 10.05 7.00 -5.10
C PHE A 164 8.92 6.09 -5.64
N ALA A 165 9.33 4.92 -6.13
CA ALA A 165 8.43 3.95 -6.76
C ALA A 165 7.18 3.63 -5.92
N GLY A 166 7.33 3.41 -4.62
CA GLY A 166 6.21 3.14 -3.71
C GLY A 166 5.19 4.28 -3.66
N TYR A 167 5.65 5.54 -3.76
CA TYR A 167 4.77 6.70 -3.80
C TYR A 167 4.01 6.81 -5.13
N LEU A 168 4.69 6.51 -6.25
CA LEU A 168 4.04 6.48 -7.57
C LEU A 168 2.96 5.39 -7.63
N LEU A 169 3.24 4.23 -7.03
CA LEU A 169 2.23 3.17 -6.89
C LEU A 169 1.05 3.63 -6.06
N ALA A 170 1.30 4.24 -4.90
CA ALA A 170 0.25 4.76 -4.04
C ALA A 170 -0.64 5.77 -4.79
N ASN A 171 -0.04 6.71 -5.55
CA ASN A 171 -0.78 7.66 -6.38
C ASN A 171 -1.67 6.96 -7.43
N ARG A 172 -1.15 5.95 -8.13
CA ARG A 172 -1.94 5.16 -9.10
C ARG A 172 -3.09 4.41 -8.44
N LEU A 173 -2.87 3.81 -7.28
CA LEU A 173 -3.93 3.15 -6.52
C LEU A 173 -5.01 4.14 -6.07
N TYR A 174 -4.59 5.32 -5.63
CA TYR A 174 -5.53 6.38 -5.25
C TYR A 174 -6.37 6.85 -6.43
N GLU A 175 -5.74 7.13 -7.59
CA GLU A 175 -6.40 7.51 -8.82
C GLU A 175 -7.40 6.44 -9.28
N ARG A 176 -7.01 5.17 -9.22
CA ARG A 176 -7.89 4.05 -9.58
C ARG A 176 -9.14 3.98 -8.73
N MET A 177 -9.03 4.27 -7.44
CA MET A 177 -10.15 4.16 -6.50
C MET A 177 -10.99 5.42 -6.38
N TYR A 178 -10.42 6.59 -6.61
CA TYR A 178 -11.09 7.87 -6.38
C TYR A 178 -11.20 8.75 -7.64
N GLY A 179 -10.64 8.32 -8.79
CA GLY A 179 -10.72 9.03 -10.07
C GLY A 179 -9.83 10.27 -10.15
N VAL A 180 -8.96 10.50 -9.17
CA VAL A 180 -8.03 11.63 -9.11
C VAL A 180 -6.75 11.17 -8.44
N GLN A 181 -5.58 11.66 -8.89
CA GLN A 181 -4.32 11.36 -8.21
C GLN A 181 -4.31 11.95 -6.80
N PHE A 182 -3.64 11.28 -5.86
CA PHE A 182 -3.54 11.78 -4.49
C PHE A 182 -2.93 13.19 -4.43
N ASP A 183 -1.94 13.47 -5.31
CA ASP A 183 -1.30 14.78 -5.36
C ASP A 183 -2.21 15.91 -5.87
N ASP A 184 -3.24 15.57 -6.65
CA ASP A 184 -4.20 16.55 -7.18
C ASP A 184 -5.39 16.79 -6.22
N VAL A 185 -5.45 16.05 -5.12
CA VAL A 185 -6.53 16.22 -4.13
C VAL A 185 -6.44 17.61 -3.52
N VAL A 186 -7.53 18.35 -3.68
CA VAL A 186 -7.71 19.64 -3.04
C VAL A 186 -8.91 19.53 -2.13
N GLY A 187 -8.66 19.44 -0.81
CA GLY A 187 -9.72 19.40 0.20
C GLY A 187 -10.45 20.72 0.34
N LYS A 188 -11.73 20.62 0.72
CA LYS A 188 -12.51 21.77 1.19
C LYS A 188 -12.11 22.12 2.62
#